data_2d543f80ddd2817e14ab0c77df8e025c
#
_entry.id   2d543f80ddd2817e14ab0c77df8e025c
#
_cell.length_a   1.000
_cell.length_b   1.000
_cell.length_c   1.000
_cell.angle_alpha   90.00
_cell.angle_beta   90.00
_cell.angle_gamma   90.00
#
_symmetry.space_group_name_H-M   'P 1'
#
loop_
_entity.id
_entity.type
_entity.pdbx_description
1 polymer ?
#
loop_
_entity_poly.entity_id
_entity_poly.type
_entity_poly.pdbx_seq_one_letter_code
_entity_poly.pdbx_strand_id
1 'polypeptide(L)'
;MSILDLFRSKEKPDLDQAVLVQLRKAGSDLSKPHNIEFFLYFPTRSVAEMAAPPIRDAGLEVEVKRAAQGDTWLCFATKTMVPELPDLQKIRHNFASLAVSMNGEYDGWGTQVVKSQPGQ
;
A
#
# COMPACT_ATOMS: atom_id res chain seq x y z
N MET A 1 25.37 20.13 2.62
CA MET A 1 24.14 19.37 2.84
C MET A 1 24.30 17.97 2.28
N SER A 2 23.96 16.98 3.07
CA SER A 2 24.09 15.60 2.62
C SER A 2 22.87 15.18 1.79
N ILE A 3 23.05 14.12 1.02
CA ILE A 3 21.92 13.56 0.25
C ILE A 3 20.78 13.11 1.17
N LEU A 4 21.14 12.62 2.36
CA LEU A 4 20.12 12.20 3.33
C LEU A 4 19.25 13.36 3.77
N ASP A 5 19.83 14.54 3.90
CA ASP A 5 19.05 15.71 4.28
C ASP A 5 18.06 16.08 3.19
N LEU A 6 18.42 15.91 1.93
CA LEU A 6 17.50 16.16 0.83
C LEU A 6 16.30 15.22 0.89
N PHE A 7 16.52 13.95 1.20
CA PHE A 7 15.43 12.99 1.28
C PHE A 7 14.56 13.17 2.51
N ARG A 8 15.09 13.78 3.55
CA ARG A 8 14.29 14.07 4.74
C ARG A 8 13.46 15.33 4.58
N SER A 9 13.82 16.15 3.61
CA SER A 9 13.12 17.43 3.40
C SER A 9 11.89 17.19 2.55
N LYS A 10 11.28 18.27 2.12
CA LYS A 10 10.07 18.23 1.31
C LYS A 10 10.31 17.67 -0.09
N GLU A 11 11.54 17.47 -0.48
CA GLU A 11 11.86 16.89 -1.77
C GLU A 11 11.72 15.38 -1.80
N LYS A 12 11.41 14.78 -0.65
CA LYS A 12 11.17 13.34 -0.59
C LYS A 12 10.06 12.97 -1.57
N PRO A 13 10.30 11.97 -2.44
CA PRO A 13 9.30 11.61 -3.43
C PRO A 13 8.01 11.12 -2.78
N ASP A 14 6.90 11.46 -3.40
CA ASP A 14 5.60 10.93 -3.03
C ASP A 14 5.43 9.58 -3.76
N LEU A 15 5.62 8.49 -3.02
CA LEU A 15 5.58 7.16 -3.61
C LEU A 15 4.19 6.80 -4.13
N ASP A 16 3.14 7.27 -3.47
CA ASP A 16 1.78 7.02 -3.93
C ASP A 16 1.53 7.69 -5.27
N GLN A 17 1.97 8.94 -5.40
CA GLN A 17 1.83 9.66 -6.67
C GLN A 17 2.65 8.99 -7.77
N ALA A 18 3.84 8.50 -7.45
CA ALA A 18 4.68 7.82 -8.42
C ALA A 18 3.99 6.59 -9.01
N VAL A 19 3.31 5.81 -8.16
CA VAL A 19 2.58 4.64 -8.64
C VAL A 19 1.43 5.06 -9.55
N LEU A 20 0.69 6.11 -9.17
CA LEU A 20 -0.40 6.60 -9.99
C LEU A 20 0.09 7.07 -11.37
N VAL A 21 1.23 7.74 -11.41
CA VAL A 21 1.83 8.17 -12.69
C VAL A 21 2.14 6.94 -13.55
N GLN A 22 2.74 5.91 -12.97
CA GLN A 22 3.06 4.70 -13.72
C GLN A 22 1.80 4.00 -14.22
N LEU A 23 0.76 3.94 -13.41
CA LEU A 23 -0.51 3.35 -13.83
C LEU A 23 -1.10 4.10 -15.01
N ARG A 24 -1.07 5.42 -14.96
CA ARG A 24 -1.58 6.24 -16.07
C ARG A 24 -0.78 5.99 -17.34
N LYS A 25 0.54 5.93 -17.23
CA LYS A 25 1.40 5.65 -18.39
C LYS A 25 1.12 4.27 -18.97
N ALA A 26 0.75 3.31 -18.12
CA ALA A 26 0.43 1.95 -18.56
C ALA A 26 -0.98 1.85 -19.14
N GLY A 27 -1.75 2.94 -19.15
CA GLY A 27 -3.08 2.96 -19.74
C GLY A 27 -4.22 2.73 -18.77
N SER A 28 -3.98 2.82 -17.47
CA SER A 28 -5.05 2.63 -16.49
C SER A 28 -5.97 3.84 -16.45
N ASP A 29 -7.27 3.56 -16.34
CA ASP A 29 -8.27 4.60 -16.16
C ASP A 29 -8.45 4.84 -14.65
N LEU A 30 -7.80 5.88 -14.15
CA LEU A 30 -7.76 6.14 -12.71
C LEU A 30 -9.09 6.66 -12.14
N SER A 31 -10.09 6.92 -13.01
CA SER A 31 -11.42 7.27 -12.53
C SER A 31 -12.25 6.04 -12.16
N LYS A 32 -11.76 4.86 -12.47
CA LYS A 32 -12.47 3.61 -12.22
C LYS A 32 -11.94 2.91 -10.97
N PRO A 33 -12.79 2.08 -10.33
CA PRO A 33 -12.30 1.29 -9.19
C PRO A 33 -11.19 0.32 -9.60
N HIS A 34 -10.21 0.20 -8.72
CA HIS A 34 -9.10 -0.75 -8.86
C HIS A 34 -9.11 -1.64 -7.63
N ASN A 35 -8.78 -2.91 -7.80
CA ASN A 35 -8.56 -3.80 -6.66
C ASN A 35 -7.12 -3.61 -6.20
N ILE A 36 -6.95 -2.83 -5.13
CA ILE A 36 -5.63 -2.41 -4.68
C ILE A 36 -5.13 -3.35 -3.61
N GLU A 37 -3.87 -3.72 -3.73
CA GLU A 37 -3.18 -4.63 -2.82
C GLU A 37 -2.17 -3.84 -2.00
N PHE A 38 -2.22 -4.01 -0.67
CA PHE A 38 -1.33 -3.33 0.27
C PHE A 38 -0.50 -4.38 0.98
N PHE A 39 0.78 -4.06 1.23
CA PHE A 39 1.77 -5.02 1.73
C PHE A 39 2.35 -4.54 3.04
N LEU A 40 2.04 -5.26 4.13
CA LEU A 40 2.59 -4.96 5.45
C LEU A 40 3.29 -6.21 5.96
N TYR A 41 4.54 -6.06 6.37
CA TYR A 41 5.36 -7.17 6.82
C TYR A 41 5.62 -7.06 8.31
N PHE A 42 5.58 -8.19 9.00
CA PHE A 42 5.75 -8.27 10.45
C PHE A 42 6.75 -9.37 10.80
N PRO A 43 7.40 -9.27 11.98
CA PRO A 43 8.48 -10.22 12.30
C PRO A 43 8.00 -11.65 12.55
N THR A 44 6.77 -11.84 13.02
CA THR A 44 6.24 -13.17 13.31
C THR A 44 4.80 -13.29 12.85
N ARG A 45 4.35 -14.54 12.70
CA ARG A 45 2.96 -14.80 12.36
C ARG A 45 2.02 -14.23 13.42
N SER A 46 2.37 -14.40 14.68
CA SER A 46 1.55 -13.92 15.78
C SER A 46 1.33 -12.42 15.69
N VAL A 47 2.40 -11.66 15.42
CA VAL A 47 2.29 -10.21 15.29
C VAL A 47 1.45 -9.83 14.07
N ALA A 48 1.64 -10.52 12.93
CA ALA A 48 0.83 -10.27 11.75
C ALA A 48 -0.66 -10.53 12.02
N GLU A 49 -0.96 -11.59 12.77
CA GLU A 49 -2.35 -11.88 13.13
C GLU A 49 -2.94 -10.84 14.07
N MET A 50 -2.12 -10.21 14.91
CA MET A 50 -2.56 -9.11 15.75
C MET A 50 -2.78 -7.83 14.95
N ALA A 51 -2.05 -7.65 13.86
CA ALA A 51 -2.20 -6.47 13.02
C ALA A 51 -3.42 -6.56 12.10
N ALA A 52 -3.88 -7.75 11.78
CA ALA A 52 -4.97 -7.94 10.83
C ALA A 52 -6.30 -7.28 11.24
N PRO A 53 -6.77 -7.41 12.51
CA PRO A 53 -8.05 -6.79 12.88
C PRO A 53 -8.11 -5.28 12.64
N PRO A 54 -7.13 -4.46 13.07
CA PRO A 54 -7.23 -3.03 12.77
C PRO A 54 -7.22 -2.72 11.26
N ILE A 55 -6.55 -3.54 10.45
CA ILE A 55 -6.59 -3.35 9.00
C ILE A 55 -8.00 -3.67 8.47
N ARG A 56 -8.60 -4.75 8.95
CA ARG A 56 -9.98 -5.10 8.58
C ARG A 56 -10.96 -4.02 9.02
N ASP A 57 -10.75 -3.45 10.18
CA ASP A 57 -11.61 -2.38 10.69
C ASP A 57 -11.54 -1.14 9.81
N ALA A 58 -10.45 -0.95 9.09
CA ALA A 58 -10.32 0.15 8.12
C ALA A 58 -11.03 -0.15 6.80
N GLY A 59 -11.67 -1.31 6.67
CA GLY A 59 -12.47 -1.63 5.49
C GLY A 59 -11.76 -2.47 4.44
N LEU A 60 -10.66 -3.13 4.80
CA LEU A 60 -9.93 -3.97 3.87
C LEU A 60 -10.10 -5.44 4.21
N GLU A 61 -9.94 -6.28 3.20
CA GLU A 61 -9.80 -7.72 3.42
C GLU A 61 -8.32 -7.99 3.71
N VAL A 62 -8.04 -8.94 4.59
CA VAL A 62 -6.67 -9.24 4.99
C VAL A 62 -6.46 -10.75 5.01
N GLU A 63 -5.38 -11.17 4.39
CA GLU A 63 -4.88 -12.53 4.48
C GLU A 63 -3.50 -12.49 5.14
N VAL A 64 -3.29 -13.28 6.19
CA VAL A 64 -1.98 -13.42 6.82
C VAL A 64 -1.30 -14.62 6.19
N LYS A 65 -0.10 -14.39 5.66
CA LYS A 65 0.66 -15.48 5.03
C LYS A 65 2.15 -15.22 5.15
N ARG A 66 2.92 -16.25 4.92
CA ARG A 66 4.37 -16.13 4.96
C ARG A 66 4.84 -15.25 3.82
N ALA A 67 5.83 -14.39 4.08
CA ALA A 67 6.40 -13.57 3.02
C ALA A 67 7.07 -14.47 1.97
N ALA A 68 7.11 -13.98 0.74
CA ALA A 68 7.71 -14.74 -0.35
C ALA A 68 9.20 -14.98 -0.12
N GLN A 69 9.86 -14.07 0.59
CA GLN A 69 11.30 -14.19 0.88
C GLN A 69 11.52 -13.82 2.33
N GLY A 70 12.56 -14.41 2.93
CA GLY A 70 12.95 -14.12 4.29
C GLY A 70 12.03 -14.78 5.32
N ASP A 71 12.12 -14.30 6.56
CA ASP A 71 11.43 -14.91 7.70
C ASP A 71 10.24 -14.10 8.18
N THR A 72 9.86 -13.05 7.44
CA THR A 72 8.75 -12.20 7.86
C THR A 72 7.41 -12.78 7.43
N TRP A 73 6.36 -12.20 7.98
CA TRP A 73 4.98 -12.57 7.69
C TRP A 73 4.23 -11.38 7.12
N LEU A 74 3.44 -11.64 6.12
CA LEU A 74 2.76 -10.63 5.33
C LEU A 74 1.29 -10.54 5.73
N CYS A 75 0.83 -9.33 6.05
CA CYS A 75 -0.57 -8.99 5.97
C CYS A 75 -0.83 -8.49 4.55
N PHE A 76 -1.45 -9.33 3.74
CA PHE A 76 -1.82 -9.01 2.38
C PHE A 76 -3.22 -8.43 2.42
N ALA A 77 -3.33 -7.12 2.27
CA ALA A 77 -4.60 -6.43 2.43
C ALA A 77 -5.09 -5.95 1.07
N THR A 78 -6.39 -6.06 0.83
CA THR A 78 -6.97 -5.65 -0.45
C THR A 78 -8.19 -4.79 -0.24
N LYS A 79 -8.39 -3.86 -1.16
CA LYS A 79 -9.58 -3.02 -1.18
C LYS A 79 -9.83 -2.55 -2.60
N THR A 80 -11.08 -2.66 -3.04
CA THR A 80 -11.49 -2.11 -4.32
C THR A 80 -11.95 -0.68 -4.11
N MET A 81 -11.28 0.26 -4.76
CA MET A 81 -11.57 1.68 -4.60
C MET A 81 -11.05 2.45 -5.81
N VAL A 82 -11.61 3.64 -6.05
CA VAL A 82 -11.01 4.58 -7.01
C VAL A 82 -9.72 5.09 -6.38
N PRO A 83 -8.57 4.98 -7.09
CA PRO A 83 -7.28 5.28 -6.47
C PRO A 83 -6.99 6.79 -6.46
N GLU A 84 -7.59 7.49 -5.52
CA GLU A 84 -7.37 8.92 -5.37
C GLU A 84 -6.22 9.18 -4.41
N LEU A 85 -5.36 10.12 -4.76
CA LEU A 85 -4.13 10.36 -4.03
C LEU A 85 -4.34 10.67 -2.54
N PRO A 86 -5.29 11.56 -2.17
CA PRO A 86 -5.48 11.83 -0.73
C PRO A 86 -5.86 10.60 0.07
N ASP A 87 -6.69 9.73 -0.51
CA ASP A 87 -7.12 8.50 0.17
C ASP A 87 -5.94 7.53 0.34
N LEU A 88 -5.12 7.41 -0.71
CA LEU A 88 -3.96 6.53 -0.66
C LEU A 88 -2.91 7.04 0.32
N GLN A 89 -2.73 8.35 0.40
CA GLN A 89 -1.80 8.95 1.35
C GLN A 89 -2.26 8.73 2.79
N LYS A 90 -3.56 8.82 3.03
CA LYS A 90 -4.12 8.57 4.35
C LYS A 90 -3.91 7.12 4.76
N ILE A 91 -4.17 6.19 3.85
CA ILE A 91 -3.95 4.76 4.11
C ILE A 91 -2.47 4.52 4.41
N ARG A 92 -1.57 5.10 3.61
CA ARG A 92 -0.14 4.95 3.83
C ARG A 92 0.25 5.43 5.22
N HIS A 93 -0.23 6.62 5.61
CA HIS A 93 0.08 7.16 6.92
C HIS A 93 -0.38 6.22 8.04
N ASN A 94 -1.62 5.75 7.94
CA ASN A 94 -2.20 4.89 8.98
C ASN A 94 -1.50 3.52 9.03
N PHE A 95 -1.22 2.94 7.88
CA PHE A 95 -0.59 1.61 7.84
C PHE A 95 0.88 1.67 8.23
N ALA A 96 1.58 2.74 7.86
CA ALA A 96 2.96 2.92 8.29
C ALA A 96 3.04 3.06 9.82
N SER A 97 2.12 3.81 10.41
CA SER A 97 2.06 3.96 11.86
C SER A 97 1.77 2.64 12.56
N LEU A 98 0.80 1.89 12.03
CA LEU A 98 0.46 0.59 12.59
C LEU A 98 1.67 -0.36 12.51
N ALA A 99 2.31 -0.42 11.36
CA ALA A 99 3.45 -1.30 11.16
C ALA A 99 4.57 -0.97 12.12
N VAL A 100 4.94 0.30 12.23
CA VAL A 100 6.02 0.73 13.13
C VAL A 100 5.70 0.38 14.57
N SER A 101 4.44 0.56 14.99
CA SER A 101 4.04 0.26 16.37
C SER A 101 4.17 -1.21 16.72
N MET A 102 4.26 -2.09 15.72
CA MET A 102 4.33 -3.54 15.90
C MET A 102 5.62 -4.13 15.33
N ASN A 103 6.65 -3.32 15.20
CA ASN A 103 7.97 -3.71 14.69
C ASN A 103 7.91 -4.28 13.27
N GLY A 104 6.96 -3.80 12.49
CA GLY A 104 6.80 -4.21 11.11
C GLY A 104 7.13 -3.09 10.14
N GLU A 105 6.80 -3.33 8.89
CA GLU A 105 7.09 -2.40 7.82
C GLU A 105 5.93 -2.36 6.82
N TYR A 106 5.49 -1.16 6.47
CA TYR A 106 4.54 -0.98 5.37
C TYR A 106 5.35 -0.80 4.07
N ASP A 107 5.12 -1.67 3.10
CA ASP A 107 5.92 -1.73 1.88
C ASP A 107 5.18 -1.20 0.65
N GLY A 108 4.10 -0.45 0.86
CA GLY A 108 3.40 0.19 -0.25
C GLY A 108 2.26 -0.64 -0.82
N TRP A 109 1.85 -0.28 -2.02
CA TRP A 109 0.68 -0.88 -2.66
C TRP A 109 0.93 -1.08 -4.15
N GLY A 110 0.12 -1.94 -4.74
CA GLY A 110 0.11 -2.16 -6.17
C GLY A 110 -1.29 -2.53 -6.63
N THR A 111 -1.49 -2.54 -7.94
CA THR A 111 -2.75 -2.92 -8.53
C THR A 111 -2.52 -3.23 -10.01
N GLN A 112 -3.50 -3.87 -10.62
CA GLN A 112 -3.45 -4.12 -12.05
C GLN A 112 -4.04 -2.95 -12.82
N VAL A 113 -3.62 -2.80 -14.06
CA VAL A 113 -4.16 -1.78 -14.94
C VAL A 113 -5.64 -2.05 -15.21
N VAL A 114 -6.46 -1.02 -15.09
CA VAL A 114 -7.88 -1.06 -15.42
C VAL A 114 -8.09 -0.16 -16.60
N LYS A 115 -8.33 -0.72 -17.77
CA LYS A 115 -8.47 0.06 -18.98
C LYS A 115 -9.88 0.57 -19.15
N SER A 116 -10.01 1.74 -19.77
CA SER A 116 -11.30 2.19 -20.24
C SER A 116 -11.84 1.18 -21.26
N GLN A 117 -13.16 1.10 -21.35
CA GLN A 117 -13.84 0.19 -22.26
C GLN A 117 -14.51 0.97 -23.39
N PRO A 118 -13.72 1.60 -24.27
CA PRO A 118 -14.31 2.42 -25.30
C PRO A 118 -15.22 1.57 -26.20
N GLY A 119 -16.38 2.06 -26.48
CA GLY A 119 -17.31 1.36 -27.33
C GLY A 119 -18.00 0.18 -26.68
N GLN A 120 -17.80 0.01 -25.42
CA GLN A 120 -18.42 -1.10 -24.70
C GLN A 120 -19.82 -0.74 -24.26
#